data_5032ab535a5f26ef283c39dd48d52fc5
#
_entry.id   5032ab535a5f26ef283c39dd48d52fc5
#
_cell.length_a   1.000
_cell.length_b   1.000
_cell.length_c   1.000
_cell.angle_alpha   90.00
_cell.angle_beta   90.00
_cell.angle_gamma   90.00
#
_symmetry.space_group_name_H-M   'P 1'
#
loop_
_entity.id
_entity.type
_entity.pdbx_description
1 polymer ?
#
loop_
_entity_poly.entity_id
_entity_poly.type
_entity_poly.pdbx_seq_one_letter_code
_entity_poly.pdbx_strand_id
1 'polypeptide(L)'
;MAADISISGSSEMVLDMGNSATADDSSLASETDININFSNTSDSGISTSMNYGIDEGGANDDMIVTISGDFGSLSYTNAGDDHALNGGDIDPAGTAEERAPAAADMHANTYTGGLPGIGDNHVTFTLPSLVDGLTLAGSLSNGTGTTATTGEAASYRVTFDAGVARIVYGEVRAATQTDTHVGVSVPLGGATIQIAQNSNDETGVDNSATLIGVQYAVSDALTLGMEMDKGENGTAAQDYDMTSIGA
;
A
#
# COMPACT_ATOMS: atom_id res chain seq x y z
N MET A 1 -9.87 -29.16 -15.95
CA MET A 1 -8.48 -28.73 -15.76
C MET A 1 -8.14 -28.80 -14.28
N ALA A 2 -6.92 -29.17 -13.91
CA ALA A 2 -6.48 -29.16 -12.51
C ALA A 2 -6.18 -27.72 -12.11
N ALA A 3 -6.56 -27.32 -10.91
CA ALA A 3 -6.13 -26.07 -10.35
C ALA A 3 -4.67 -26.21 -9.88
N ASP A 4 -3.86 -25.20 -10.12
CA ASP A 4 -2.53 -25.13 -9.54
C ASP A 4 -2.64 -24.61 -8.09
N ILE A 5 -1.90 -25.25 -7.19
CA ILE A 5 -1.83 -24.87 -5.78
C ILE A 5 -0.36 -24.69 -5.44
N SER A 6 -0.03 -23.55 -4.85
CA SER A 6 1.29 -23.29 -4.29
C SER A 6 1.19 -22.76 -2.86
N ILE A 7 2.20 -23.05 -2.07
CA ILE A 7 2.33 -22.53 -0.71
C ILE A 7 3.67 -21.81 -0.65
N SER A 8 3.66 -20.58 -0.17
CA SER A 8 4.84 -19.78 0.10
C SER A 8 4.78 -19.21 1.51
N GLY A 9 5.87 -18.70 2.00
CA GLY A 9 5.90 -18.03 3.29
C GLY A 9 7.07 -17.07 3.38
N SER A 10 6.93 -16.07 4.20
CA SER A 10 7.93 -15.09 4.57
C SER A 10 8.10 -15.08 6.08
N SER A 11 9.28 -14.72 6.52
CA SER A 11 9.53 -14.45 7.94
C SER A 11 10.47 -13.25 8.03
N GLU A 12 10.11 -12.36 8.89
CA GLU A 12 10.82 -11.12 9.12
C GLU A 12 11.18 -10.99 10.59
N MET A 13 12.35 -10.41 10.89
CA MET A 13 12.76 -10.03 12.23
C MET A 13 13.18 -8.57 12.24
N VAL A 14 12.61 -7.79 13.14
CA VAL A 14 12.90 -6.37 13.32
C VAL A 14 13.50 -6.17 14.70
N LEU A 15 14.70 -5.58 14.75
CA LEU A 15 15.29 -5.07 15.98
C LEU A 15 15.11 -3.55 16.01
N ASP A 16 14.22 -3.09 16.85
CA ASP A 16 14.11 -1.66 17.14
C ASP A 16 15.12 -1.27 18.22
N MET A 17 15.90 -0.23 17.94
CA MET A 17 16.84 0.37 18.88
C MET A 17 16.43 1.82 19.12
N GLY A 18 15.18 2.03 19.60
CA GLY A 18 14.65 3.35 19.87
C GLY A 18 15.38 4.03 21.02
N ASN A 19 15.60 5.31 20.90
CA ASN A 19 16.01 6.21 21.99
C ASN A 19 14.87 7.20 22.22
N SER A 20 13.83 6.74 22.88
CA SER A 20 12.75 7.63 23.35
C SER A 20 13.16 8.29 24.64
N ALA A 21 12.86 9.58 24.79
CA ALA A 21 13.15 10.33 26.02
C ALA A 21 12.40 9.78 27.27
N THR A 22 11.55 8.78 27.13
CA THR A 22 10.73 8.20 28.20
C THR A 22 10.84 6.69 28.37
N ALA A 23 11.49 5.96 27.45
CA ALA A 23 11.75 4.52 27.59
C ALA A 23 13.01 4.12 26.79
N ASP A 24 13.96 3.48 27.45
CA ASP A 24 15.08 2.76 26.81
C ASP A 24 14.57 1.38 26.37
N ASP A 25 13.64 1.35 25.43
CA ASP A 25 13.04 0.10 25.00
C ASP A 25 13.55 -0.27 23.59
N SER A 26 14.59 -1.11 23.57
CA SER A 26 14.86 -1.91 22.37
C SER A 26 13.87 -3.06 22.32
N SER A 27 13.17 -3.23 21.24
CA SER A 27 12.27 -4.37 21.02
C SER A 27 12.75 -5.22 19.86
N LEU A 28 12.50 -6.53 19.98
CA LEU A 28 12.66 -7.48 18.89
C LEU A 28 11.26 -7.97 18.51
N ALA A 29 10.84 -7.66 17.30
CA ALA A 29 9.61 -8.16 16.71
C ALA A 29 9.93 -9.19 15.62
N SER A 30 9.02 -10.09 15.38
CA SER A 30 9.06 -11.01 14.23
C SER A 30 7.67 -11.12 13.63
N GLU A 31 7.61 -11.22 12.34
CA GLU A 31 6.41 -11.45 11.56
C GLU A 31 6.62 -12.68 10.67
N THR A 32 5.62 -13.50 10.52
CA THR A 32 5.70 -14.72 9.70
C THR A 32 4.37 -14.97 9.02
N ASP A 33 4.37 -14.98 7.70
CA ASP A 33 3.18 -15.21 6.88
C ASP A 33 3.29 -16.51 6.12
N ILE A 34 2.16 -17.16 5.95
CA ILE A 34 1.98 -18.29 5.06
C ILE A 34 0.91 -17.94 4.04
N ASN A 35 1.28 -17.99 2.78
CA ASN A 35 0.38 -17.71 1.67
C ASN A 35 0.04 -19.00 0.92
N ILE A 36 -1.25 -19.28 0.76
CA ILE A 36 -1.77 -20.38 -0.03
C ILE A 36 -2.40 -19.79 -1.30
N ASN A 37 -1.82 -20.12 -2.44
CA ASN A 37 -2.27 -19.61 -3.73
C ASN A 37 -2.95 -20.71 -4.53
N PHE A 38 -4.11 -20.40 -5.08
CA PHE A 38 -4.84 -21.24 -6.03
C PHE A 38 -4.97 -20.49 -7.34
N SER A 39 -4.75 -21.16 -8.45
CA SER A 39 -4.98 -20.56 -9.77
C SER A 39 -5.52 -21.59 -10.74
N ASN A 40 -6.31 -21.11 -11.70
CA ASN A 40 -6.83 -21.89 -12.80
C ASN A 40 -7.13 -20.98 -13.99
N THR A 41 -6.87 -21.48 -15.20
CA THR A 41 -7.23 -20.78 -16.44
C THR A 41 -8.12 -21.68 -17.28
N SER A 42 -9.27 -21.18 -17.69
CA SER A 42 -10.20 -21.88 -18.57
C SER A 42 -9.72 -21.89 -20.02
N ASP A 43 -10.27 -22.79 -20.83
CA ASP A 43 -9.99 -22.85 -22.28
C ASP A 43 -10.44 -21.58 -23.02
N SER A 44 -11.33 -20.80 -22.42
CA SER A 44 -11.80 -19.51 -22.94
C SER A 44 -10.90 -18.33 -22.55
N GLY A 45 -9.75 -18.57 -21.87
CA GLY A 45 -8.81 -17.53 -21.45
C GLY A 45 -9.22 -16.79 -20.16
N ILE A 46 -10.28 -17.20 -19.48
CA ILE A 46 -10.63 -16.62 -18.19
C ILE A 46 -9.78 -17.30 -17.13
N SER A 47 -9.03 -16.50 -16.38
CA SER A 47 -8.23 -16.93 -15.23
C SER A 47 -8.94 -16.60 -13.94
N THR A 48 -8.85 -17.49 -12.97
CA THR A 48 -9.27 -17.28 -11.59
C THR A 48 -8.10 -17.56 -10.67
N SER A 49 -7.90 -16.74 -9.67
CA SER A 49 -6.90 -16.95 -8.62
C SER A 49 -7.49 -16.62 -7.26
N MET A 50 -6.93 -17.24 -6.24
CA MET A 50 -7.19 -16.90 -4.85
C MET A 50 -5.85 -16.94 -4.10
N ASN A 51 -5.56 -15.88 -3.38
CA ASN A 51 -4.53 -15.85 -2.35
C ASN A 51 -5.23 -15.90 -0.99
N TYR A 52 -4.71 -16.69 -0.08
CA TYR A 52 -5.19 -16.80 1.29
C TYR A 52 -3.99 -16.74 2.23
N GLY A 53 -3.91 -15.65 3.00
CA GLY A 53 -2.88 -15.40 3.99
C GLY A 53 -3.23 -15.99 5.36
N ILE A 54 -2.23 -16.49 6.05
CA ILE A 54 -2.29 -16.94 7.45
C ILE A 54 -1.13 -16.27 8.16
N ASP A 55 -1.46 -15.42 9.10
CA ASP A 55 -0.54 -14.72 9.98
C ASP A 55 0.00 -15.65 11.10
N GLU A 56 1.07 -15.29 11.77
CA GLU A 56 1.76 -16.03 12.84
C GLU A 56 0.85 -16.45 14.00
N GLY A 57 -0.21 -15.74 14.26
CA GLY A 57 -1.24 -16.08 15.23
C GLY A 57 -2.20 -17.18 14.78
N GLY A 58 -2.07 -17.67 13.54
CA GLY A 58 -3.00 -18.60 12.92
C GLY A 58 -4.35 -17.93 12.57
N ALA A 59 -4.40 -16.60 12.63
CA ALA A 59 -5.54 -15.82 12.16
C ALA A 59 -5.59 -15.83 10.63
N ASN A 60 -6.76 -15.59 10.07
CA ASN A 60 -6.89 -15.25 8.67
C ASN A 60 -6.35 -13.82 8.53
N ASP A 61 -5.31 -13.68 7.76
CA ASP A 61 -4.79 -12.41 7.34
C ASP A 61 -5.63 -11.91 6.15
N ASP A 62 -5.09 -11.88 4.97
CA ASP A 62 -5.78 -11.39 3.78
C ASP A 62 -6.30 -12.51 2.90
N MET A 63 -7.45 -12.28 2.29
CA MET A 63 -7.97 -13.13 1.24
C MET A 63 -8.27 -12.27 0.01
N ILE A 64 -7.62 -12.61 -1.10
CA ILE A 64 -7.87 -11.96 -2.40
C ILE A 64 -8.35 -13.02 -3.39
N VAL A 65 -9.52 -12.79 -3.98
CA VAL A 65 -10.04 -13.62 -5.08
C VAL A 65 -10.11 -12.76 -6.34
N THR A 66 -9.45 -13.19 -7.41
CA THR A 66 -9.39 -12.44 -8.67
C THR A 66 -9.93 -13.27 -9.83
N ILE A 67 -10.73 -12.65 -10.68
CA ILE A 67 -11.15 -13.15 -11.98
C ILE A 67 -10.62 -12.19 -13.05
N SER A 68 -9.89 -12.69 -14.04
CA SER A 68 -9.29 -11.86 -15.08
C SER A 68 -9.44 -12.49 -16.47
N GLY A 69 -9.31 -11.63 -17.48
CA GLY A 69 -9.42 -12.00 -18.89
C GLY A 69 -9.25 -10.76 -19.77
N ASP A 70 -9.71 -10.83 -21.02
CA ASP A 70 -9.65 -9.70 -21.97
C ASP A 70 -10.44 -8.46 -21.50
N PHE A 71 -11.35 -8.63 -20.55
CA PHE A 71 -12.12 -7.53 -19.94
C PHE A 71 -11.36 -6.78 -18.85
N GLY A 72 -10.15 -7.21 -18.49
CA GLY A 72 -9.39 -6.73 -17.32
C GLY A 72 -9.46 -7.69 -16.15
N SER A 73 -9.51 -7.17 -14.91
CA SER A 73 -9.62 -8.01 -13.72
C SER A 73 -10.63 -7.46 -12.71
N LEU A 74 -11.29 -8.36 -12.03
CA LEU A 74 -12.18 -8.11 -10.93
C LEU A 74 -11.64 -8.87 -9.71
N SER A 75 -11.30 -8.15 -8.65
CA SER A 75 -10.81 -8.72 -7.39
C SER A 75 -11.80 -8.43 -6.27
N TYR A 76 -11.95 -9.39 -5.38
CA TYR A 76 -12.57 -9.21 -4.08
C TYR A 76 -11.51 -9.45 -3.01
N THR A 77 -11.47 -8.60 -2.00
CA THR A 77 -10.58 -8.75 -0.83
C THR A 77 -11.33 -8.46 0.46
N ASN A 78 -10.87 -9.07 1.55
CA ASN A 78 -11.34 -8.77 2.90
C ASN A 78 -10.39 -7.80 3.65
N ALA A 79 -9.28 -7.40 3.05
CA ALA A 79 -8.36 -6.41 3.59
C ALA A 79 -8.78 -4.99 3.18
N GLY A 80 -8.94 -4.10 4.14
CA GLY A 80 -9.38 -2.72 3.89
C GLY A 80 -8.38 -1.88 3.13
N ASP A 81 -7.11 -2.24 3.19
CA ASP A 81 -6.00 -1.50 2.60
C ASP A 81 -5.72 -1.89 1.15
N ASP A 82 -6.18 -3.06 0.69
CA ASP A 82 -5.94 -3.57 -0.67
C ASP A 82 -6.86 -2.97 -1.74
N HIS A 83 -7.18 -1.70 -1.65
CA HIS A 83 -8.02 -1.01 -2.62
C HIS A 83 -7.23 -0.50 -3.84
N ALA A 84 -7.95 0.02 -4.84
CA ALA A 84 -7.38 0.39 -6.15
C ALA A 84 -6.21 1.38 -6.05
N LEU A 85 -6.26 2.33 -5.14
CA LEU A 85 -5.18 3.31 -5.00
C LEU A 85 -3.99 2.69 -4.29
N ASN A 86 -4.17 2.08 -3.13
CA ASN A 86 -3.10 1.50 -2.33
C ASN A 86 -2.33 0.38 -3.08
N GLY A 87 -3.04 -0.48 -3.81
CA GLY A 87 -2.42 -1.52 -4.63
C GLY A 87 -1.51 -1.02 -5.77
N GLY A 88 -1.13 0.24 -5.82
CA GLY A 88 -0.22 0.75 -6.86
C GLY A 88 0.16 2.21 -6.72
N ASP A 89 0.05 2.79 -5.56
CA ASP A 89 0.61 4.09 -5.20
C ASP A 89 2.14 4.12 -5.33
N ILE A 90 2.74 5.23 -5.12
CA ILE A 90 4.19 5.40 -5.00
C ILE A 90 4.50 5.54 -3.52
N ASP A 91 5.07 4.50 -2.97
CA ASP A 91 5.64 4.53 -1.62
C ASP A 91 7.16 4.76 -1.73
N PRO A 92 7.65 5.93 -1.36
CA PRO A 92 9.08 6.25 -1.47
C PRO A 92 9.96 5.47 -0.50
N ALA A 93 9.43 5.01 0.61
CA ALA A 93 10.20 4.32 1.64
C ALA A 93 10.58 2.90 1.27
N GLY A 94 9.65 2.16 0.74
CA GLY A 94 9.76 0.77 0.32
C GLY A 94 10.43 -0.17 1.32
N THR A 95 11.68 0.02 1.63
CA THR A 95 12.45 -0.83 2.55
C THR A 95 12.86 -0.14 3.86
N ALA A 96 12.75 1.18 3.95
CA ALA A 96 13.21 1.93 5.09
C ALA A 96 12.14 2.09 6.18
N GLU A 97 10.89 1.97 5.79
CA GLU A 97 9.76 2.38 6.58
C GLU A 97 9.00 1.25 7.26
N GLU A 98 8.81 0.13 6.61
CA GLU A 98 8.03 -1.01 7.11
C GLU A 98 8.54 -1.58 8.46
N ARG A 99 9.59 -0.97 9.01
CA ARG A 99 10.35 -1.46 10.16
C ARG A 99 10.21 -0.61 11.40
N ALA A 100 9.51 0.51 11.32
CA ALA A 100 9.25 1.29 12.52
C ALA A 100 8.23 0.55 13.40
N PRO A 101 8.47 0.45 14.73
CA PRO A 101 7.48 -0.12 15.63
C PRO A 101 6.17 0.65 15.52
N ALA A 102 5.04 -0.03 15.63
CA ALA A 102 3.70 0.52 15.49
C ALA A 102 3.41 1.81 16.31
N ALA A 103 4.22 2.09 17.30
CA ALA A 103 4.16 3.34 18.10
C ALA A 103 4.96 4.50 17.47
N ALA A 104 5.82 4.22 16.50
CA ALA A 104 6.63 5.17 15.75
C ALA A 104 6.30 5.13 14.25
N ASP A 105 5.46 4.21 13.83
CA ASP A 105 4.88 4.16 12.50
C ASP A 105 3.96 5.37 12.32
N MET A 106 4.56 6.42 11.82
CA MET A 106 3.86 7.67 11.56
C MET A 106 2.98 7.59 10.32
N HIS A 107 3.14 6.54 9.49
CA HIS A 107 2.25 6.22 8.39
C HIS A 107 0.96 5.53 8.83
N ALA A 108 0.98 4.73 9.91
CA ALA A 108 -0.22 4.13 10.50
C ALA A 108 -1.11 5.15 11.22
N ASN A 109 -0.60 6.32 11.53
CA ASN A 109 -1.39 7.41 12.11
C ASN A 109 -1.86 8.37 11.02
N THR A 110 -3.03 8.16 10.54
CA THR A 110 -4.07 9.03 9.93
C THR A 110 -3.65 10.35 9.26
N TYR A 111 -2.44 10.84 9.42
CA TYR A 111 -2.03 12.18 8.99
C TYR A 111 -0.66 12.21 8.31
N THR A 112 -0.03 11.07 8.17
CA THR A 112 1.38 11.00 7.84
C THR A 112 1.68 10.43 6.47
N GLY A 113 0.69 10.30 5.62
CA GLY A 113 0.88 9.86 4.25
C GLY A 113 0.31 8.48 3.94
N GLY A 114 -0.11 7.72 4.93
CA GLY A 114 -0.86 6.50 4.71
C GLY A 114 -2.22 6.81 4.08
N LEU A 115 -2.60 6.04 3.08
CA LEU A 115 -3.93 6.14 2.50
C LEU A 115 -4.91 5.36 3.37
N PRO A 116 -6.05 5.94 3.72
CA PRO A 116 -7.03 5.23 4.55
C PRO A 116 -7.61 4.06 3.78
N GLY A 117 -7.83 2.97 4.46
CA GLY A 117 -8.57 1.84 3.93
C GLY A 117 -10.02 2.21 3.61
N ILE A 118 -10.59 1.59 2.60
CA ILE A 118 -12.02 1.77 2.25
C ILE A 118 -12.96 0.84 3.01
N GLY A 119 -12.44 0.13 4.01
CA GLY A 119 -13.14 -0.89 4.79
C GLY A 119 -12.97 -2.30 4.21
N ASP A 120 -13.01 -3.27 5.10
CA ASP A 120 -12.93 -4.67 4.74
C ASP A 120 -14.07 -5.06 3.77
N ASN A 121 -13.84 -6.06 2.95
CA ASN A 121 -14.81 -6.56 1.98
C ASN A 121 -15.13 -5.55 0.87
N HIS A 122 -14.17 -5.28 0.04
CA HIS A 122 -14.37 -4.45 -1.14
C HIS A 122 -14.10 -5.19 -2.46
N VAL A 123 -14.53 -4.59 -3.54
CA VAL A 123 -14.33 -5.08 -4.90
C VAL A 123 -13.52 -4.07 -5.69
N THR A 124 -12.46 -4.53 -6.33
CA THR A 124 -11.61 -3.72 -7.21
C THR A 124 -11.74 -4.19 -8.64
N PHE A 125 -12.00 -3.28 -9.56
CA PHE A 125 -11.97 -3.52 -10.99
C PHE A 125 -10.82 -2.77 -11.64
N THR A 126 -9.95 -3.51 -12.34
CA THR A 126 -8.88 -2.95 -13.16
C THR A 126 -9.23 -3.14 -14.62
N LEU A 127 -9.31 -2.05 -15.35
CA LEU A 127 -9.60 -2.06 -16.79
C LEU A 127 -8.49 -2.78 -17.58
N PRO A 128 -8.80 -3.41 -18.71
CA PRO A 128 -7.78 -3.88 -19.61
C PRO A 128 -6.93 -2.70 -20.13
N SER A 129 -5.68 -2.94 -20.47
CA SER A 129 -4.81 -1.90 -21.00
C SER A 129 -5.39 -1.35 -22.31
N LEU A 130 -5.90 -0.12 -22.26
CA LEU A 130 -6.45 0.60 -23.41
C LEU A 130 -5.36 1.33 -24.18
N VAL A 131 -4.30 1.72 -23.51
CA VAL A 131 -3.13 2.41 -24.03
C VAL A 131 -1.92 1.82 -23.34
N ASP A 132 -0.83 1.63 -24.08
CA ASP A 132 0.41 1.10 -23.51
C ASP A 132 0.90 1.96 -22.34
N GLY A 133 1.22 1.31 -21.23
CA GLY A 133 1.62 1.96 -19.98
C GLY A 133 0.48 2.55 -19.15
N LEU A 134 -0.75 2.63 -19.65
CA LEU A 134 -1.89 3.18 -18.88
C LEU A 134 -2.65 2.07 -18.14
N THR A 135 -2.79 2.23 -16.83
CA THR A 135 -3.64 1.39 -15.97
C THR A 135 -4.69 2.26 -15.29
N LEU A 136 -5.92 1.79 -15.29
CA LEU A 136 -7.04 2.41 -14.60
C LEU A 136 -7.67 1.37 -13.67
N ALA A 137 -7.80 1.69 -12.40
CA ALA A 137 -8.43 0.83 -11.40
C ALA A 137 -9.41 1.62 -10.52
N GLY A 138 -10.43 0.94 -10.02
CA GLY A 138 -11.38 1.52 -9.09
C GLY A 138 -11.93 0.47 -8.14
N SER A 139 -12.13 0.84 -6.88
CA SER A 139 -12.67 -0.02 -5.83
C SER A 139 -13.92 0.58 -5.21
N LEU A 140 -14.78 -0.30 -4.75
CA LEU A 140 -16.01 0.04 -4.02
C LEU A 140 -16.16 -0.87 -2.80
N SER A 141 -16.50 -0.26 -1.66
CA SER A 141 -16.86 -0.94 -0.42
C SER A 141 -18.22 -0.48 0.07
N ASN A 142 -18.91 -1.34 0.79
CA ASN A 142 -20.20 -0.99 1.40
C ASN A 142 -20.09 -0.40 2.81
N GLY A 143 -18.87 -0.08 3.27
CA GLY A 143 -18.63 0.60 4.54
C GLY A 143 -18.92 -0.20 5.80
N THR A 144 -18.90 -1.53 5.75
CA THR A 144 -19.15 -2.39 6.92
C THR A 144 -17.91 -2.72 7.77
N GLY A 145 -16.80 -2.03 7.57
CA GLY A 145 -15.59 -2.18 8.40
C GLY A 145 -15.73 -1.56 9.79
N THR A 146 -14.89 -2.00 10.71
CA THR A 146 -14.86 -1.53 12.12
C THR A 146 -14.31 -0.12 12.29
N THR A 147 -13.73 0.45 11.27
CA THR A 147 -13.27 1.84 11.26
C THR A 147 -14.44 2.75 10.88
N ALA A 148 -14.72 3.72 11.68
CA ALA A 148 -15.86 4.63 11.83
C ALA A 148 -16.49 5.28 10.58
N THR A 149 -16.35 4.72 9.40
CA THR A 149 -17.01 5.19 8.19
C THR A 149 -18.30 4.42 7.95
N THR A 150 -19.37 4.89 8.57
CA THR A 150 -20.75 4.46 8.24
C THR A 150 -21.12 5.01 6.88
N GLY A 151 -20.77 4.32 5.80
CA GLY A 151 -21.11 4.75 4.46
C GLY A 151 -20.37 3.97 3.37
N GLU A 152 -20.79 4.20 2.14
CA GLU A 152 -20.07 3.69 0.98
C GLU A 152 -18.70 4.38 0.86
N ALA A 153 -17.66 3.62 0.60
CA ALA A 153 -16.33 4.13 0.32
C ALA A 153 -15.89 3.69 -1.08
N ALA A 154 -15.09 4.51 -1.71
CA ALA A 154 -14.58 4.27 -3.06
C ALA A 154 -13.14 4.74 -3.19
N SER A 155 -12.36 4.06 -4.02
CA SER A 155 -11.06 4.55 -4.46
C SER A 155 -10.91 4.42 -5.96
N TYR A 156 -10.04 5.23 -6.56
CA TYR A 156 -9.62 5.03 -7.94
C TYR A 156 -8.15 5.41 -8.12
N ARG A 157 -7.55 4.83 -9.14
CA ARG A 157 -6.17 5.07 -9.52
C ARG A 157 -6.02 5.15 -11.02
N VAL A 158 -5.20 6.10 -11.44
CA VAL A 158 -4.64 6.22 -12.79
C VAL A 158 -3.13 6.08 -12.68
N THR A 159 -2.56 5.10 -13.35
CA THR A 159 -1.11 4.91 -13.42
C THR A 159 -0.69 5.03 -14.88
N PHE A 160 0.37 5.79 -15.14
CA PHE A 160 1.02 5.84 -16.44
C PHE A 160 2.50 5.51 -16.29
N ASP A 161 2.91 4.41 -16.92
CA ASP A 161 4.30 3.94 -16.98
C ASP A 161 4.86 4.21 -18.37
N ALA A 162 5.75 5.19 -18.47
CA ALA A 162 6.44 5.55 -19.70
C ALA A 162 7.77 4.79 -19.89
N GLY A 163 8.11 3.85 -19.01
CA GLY A 163 9.38 3.13 -18.97
C GLY A 163 10.54 3.94 -18.37
N VAL A 164 10.56 5.24 -18.57
CA VAL A 164 11.54 6.18 -17.97
C VAL A 164 11.02 6.82 -16.69
N ALA A 165 9.72 6.78 -16.47
CA ALA A 165 9.07 7.25 -15.26
C ALA A 165 7.69 6.59 -15.13
N ARG A 166 7.29 6.31 -13.91
CA ARG A 166 5.92 5.91 -13.54
C ARG A 166 5.27 7.08 -12.80
N ILE A 167 4.07 7.43 -13.19
CA ILE A 167 3.26 8.47 -12.56
C ILE A 167 1.98 7.84 -12.06
N VAL A 168 1.60 8.15 -10.84
CA VAL A 168 0.37 7.68 -10.21
C VAL A 168 -0.44 8.89 -9.75
N TYR A 169 -1.73 8.83 -9.98
CA TYR A 169 -2.71 9.72 -9.38
C TYR A 169 -3.89 8.89 -8.91
N GLY A 170 -4.42 9.20 -7.75
CA GLY A 170 -5.62 8.54 -7.27
C GLY A 170 -6.26 9.24 -6.09
N GLU A 171 -7.39 8.73 -5.70
CA GLU A 171 -8.20 9.29 -4.65
C GLU A 171 -8.95 8.19 -3.91
N VAL A 172 -9.08 8.34 -2.59
CA VAL A 172 -9.95 7.55 -1.73
C VAL A 172 -11.02 8.48 -1.16
N ARG A 173 -12.26 8.07 -1.24
CA ARG A 173 -13.41 8.79 -0.66
C ARG A 173 -14.12 7.91 0.33
N ALA A 174 -14.25 8.39 1.55
CA ALA A 174 -15.10 7.85 2.60
C ALA A 174 -16.10 8.93 3.04
N ALA A 175 -17.07 8.59 3.87
CA ALA A 175 -18.24 9.45 4.16
C ALA A 175 -17.91 10.93 4.52
N THR A 176 -16.79 11.20 5.18
CA THR A 176 -16.41 12.55 5.67
C THR A 176 -14.99 12.96 5.27
N GLN A 177 -14.31 12.13 4.48
CA GLN A 177 -12.89 12.24 4.20
C GLN A 177 -12.62 11.99 2.71
N THR A 178 -11.72 12.76 2.14
CA THR A 178 -11.18 12.54 0.80
C THR A 178 -9.67 12.62 0.87
N ASP A 179 -9.01 11.56 0.43
CA ASP A 179 -7.55 11.48 0.37
C ASP A 179 -7.11 11.41 -1.07
N THR A 180 -6.12 12.19 -1.41
CA THR A 180 -5.57 12.27 -2.76
C THR A 180 -4.08 11.91 -2.72
N HIS A 181 -3.66 11.08 -3.65
CA HIS A 181 -2.27 10.69 -3.86
C HIS A 181 -1.79 11.12 -5.23
N VAL A 182 -0.60 11.71 -5.27
CA VAL A 182 0.15 11.97 -6.51
C VAL A 182 1.57 11.45 -6.30
N GLY A 183 2.03 10.53 -7.15
CA GLY A 183 3.35 9.97 -7.03
C GLY A 183 4.09 9.90 -8.36
N VAL A 184 5.41 10.01 -8.29
CA VAL A 184 6.32 9.83 -9.43
C VAL A 184 7.50 8.97 -9.01
N SER A 185 7.81 7.96 -9.82
CA SER A 185 8.96 7.09 -9.64
C SER A 185 9.83 7.11 -10.90
N VAL A 186 11.13 7.35 -10.74
CA VAL A 186 12.10 7.46 -11.84
C VAL A 186 13.25 6.51 -11.61
N PRO A 187 13.40 5.45 -12.41
CA PRO A 187 14.56 4.58 -12.37
C PRO A 187 15.78 5.30 -12.98
N LEU A 188 16.92 5.27 -12.28
CA LEU A 188 18.19 5.87 -12.69
C LEU A 188 19.34 4.86 -12.52
N GLY A 189 19.49 3.95 -13.46
CA GLY A 189 20.49 2.88 -13.36
C GLY A 189 20.16 1.91 -12.22
N GLY A 190 21.05 1.81 -11.20
CA GLY A 190 20.79 0.99 -10.01
C GLY A 190 19.98 1.70 -8.92
N ALA A 191 19.61 2.96 -9.12
CA ALA A 191 18.81 3.75 -8.18
C ALA A 191 17.38 3.93 -8.69
N THR A 192 16.45 4.14 -7.77
CA THR A 192 15.09 4.64 -8.05
C THR A 192 14.84 5.85 -7.16
N ILE A 193 14.44 6.95 -7.76
CA ILE A 193 14.00 8.16 -7.04
C ILE A 193 12.49 8.19 -7.08
N GLN A 194 11.89 8.41 -5.92
CA GLN A 194 10.45 8.46 -5.75
C GLN A 194 10.05 9.74 -5.02
N ILE A 195 8.97 10.33 -5.45
CA ILE A 195 8.36 11.50 -4.82
C ILE A 195 6.87 11.23 -4.76
N ALA A 196 6.27 11.38 -3.59
CA ALA A 196 4.84 11.30 -3.41
C ALA A 196 4.34 12.51 -2.63
N GLN A 197 3.09 12.87 -2.89
CA GLN A 197 2.35 13.83 -2.10
C GLN A 197 0.97 13.26 -1.82
N ASN A 198 0.64 13.21 -0.55
CA ASN A 198 -0.66 12.83 -0.05
C ASN A 198 -1.35 14.06 0.53
N SER A 199 -2.63 14.20 0.33
CA SER A 199 -3.46 15.20 0.99
C SER A 199 -4.73 14.57 1.51
N ASN A 200 -5.13 14.97 2.67
CA ASN A 200 -6.35 14.55 3.34
C ASN A 200 -7.23 15.76 3.59
N ASP A 201 -8.45 15.71 3.09
CA ASP A 201 -9.51 16.67 3.35
C ASP A 201 -10.56 15.99 4.22
N GLU A 202 -10.46 16.19 5.52
CA GLU A 202 -11.44 15.75 6.50
C GLU A 202 -12.20 16.96 7.04
N THR A 203 -13.48 16.80 7.39
CA THR A 203 -14.35 17.89 7.81
C THR A 203 -13.71 18.82 8.85
N GLY A 204 -13.13 19.92 8.39
CA GLY A 204 -12.53 20.98 9.21
C GLY A 204 -11.02 20.84 9.49
N VAL A 205 -10.34 19.86 8.88
CA VAL A 205 -8.90 19.69 9.03
C VAL A 205 -8.31 19.26 7.67
N ASP A 206 -7.44 20.08 7.11
CA ASP A 206 -6.68 19.77 5.91
C ASP A 206 -5.26 19.33 6.32
N ASN A 207 -4.86 18.14 5.90
CA ASN A 207 -3.53 17.60 6.16
C ASN A 207 -2.84 17.30 4.83
N SER A 208 -1.52 17.37 4.84
CA SER A 208 -0.72 16.95 3.68
C SER A 208 0.61 16.36 4.12
N ALA A 209 1.12 15.42 3.31
CA ALA A 209 2.45 14.86 3.47
C ALA A 209 3.19 14.86 2.13
N THR A 210 4.48 15.19 2.18
CA THR A 210 5.38 15.10 1.03
C THR A 210 6.49 14.13 1.39
N LEU A 211 6.61 13.08 0.58
CA LEU A 211 7.58 12.01 0.74
C LEU A 211 8.58 12.05 -0.41
N ILE A 212 9.86 11.92 -0.10
CA ILE A 212 10.94 11.86 -1.09
C ILE A 212 11.84 10.69 -0.72
N GLY A 213 11.92 9.69 -1.56
CA GLY A 213 12.71 8.50 -1.33
C GLY A 213 13.73 8.23 -2.42
N VAL A 214 14.80 7.58 -2.03
CA VAL A 214 15.80 7.01 -2.92
C VAL A 214 16.11 5.60 -2.49
N GLN A 215 15.95 4.67 -3.41
CA GLN A 215 16.36 3.28 -3.24
C GLN A 215 17.55 3.00 -4.15
N TYR A 216 18.55 2.26 -3.69
CA TYR A 216 19.71 1.86 -4.47
C TYR A 216 20.00 0.38 -4.29
N ALA A 217 19.90 -0.38 -5.36
CA ALA A 217 20.27 -1.79 -5.40
C ALA A 217 21.81 -1.90 -5.43
N VAL A 218 22.39 -2.27 -4.29
CA VAL A 218 23.85 -2.54 -4.16
C VAL A 218 24.20 -3.89 -4.77
N SER A 219 23.30 -4.86 -4.63
CA SER A 219 23.41 -6.20 -5.19
C SER A 219 22.00 -6.82 -5.29
N ASP A 220 21.91 -8.02 -5.86
CA ASP A 220 20.64 -8.78 -5.92
C ASP A 220 20.05 -9.11 -4.53
N ALA A 221 20.86 -9.01 -3.47
CA ALA A 221 20.47 -9.35 -2.10
C ALA A 221 20.49 -8.15 -1.14
N LEU A 222 20.86 -6.96 -1.61
CA LEU A 222 20.98 -5.78 -0.75
C LEU A 222 20.49 -4.54 -1.48
N THR A 223 19.47 -3.92 -0.96
CA THR A 223 18.99 -2.59 -1.36
C THR A 223 19.13 -1.63 -0.18
N LEU A 224 19.66 -0.45 -0.43
CA LEU A 224 19.70 0.64 0.54
C LEU A 224 18.57 1.61 0.21
N GLY A 225 17.82 2.02 1.22
CA GLY A 225 16.75 3.01 1.12
C GLY A 225 17.00 4.21 2.02
N MET A 226 16.59 5.36 1.57
CA MET A 226 16.49 6.59 2.36
C MET A 226 15.23 7.32 1.98
N GLU A 227 14.49 7.75 2.97
CA GLU A 227 13.28 8.56 2.81
C GLU A 227 13.33 9.81 3.69
N MET A 228 12.77 10.88 3.17
CA MET A 228 12.46 12.11 3.88
C MET A 228 10.97 12.36 3.76
N ASP A 229 10.31 12.47 4.90
CA ASP A 229 8.88 12.70 5.00
C ASP A 229 8.62 13.99 5.77
N LYS A 230 7.77 14.84 5.20
CA LYS A 230 7.35 16.09 5.81
C LYS A 230 5.82 16.18 5.78
N GLY A 231 5.22 16.19 6.96
CA GLY A 231 3.79 16.34 7.14
C GLY A 231 3.41 17.70 7.71
N GLU A 232 2.34 18.26 7.16
CA GLU A 232 1.66 19.46 7.65
C GLU A 232 0.27 19.07 8.08
N ASN A 233 -0.03 19.28 9.36
CA ASN A 233 -1.33 19.02 9.94
C ASN A 233 -2.06 20.35 10.14
N GLY A 234 -3.37 20.39 9.88
CA GLY A 234 -4.20 21.57 10.10
C GLY A 234 -4.11 22.17 11.51
N THR A 235 -3.43 21.47 12.42
CA THR A 235 -2.99 21.95 13.73
C THR A 235 -1.46 21.93 13.75
N ALA A 236 -0.80 23.07 13.62
CA ALA A 236 0.65 23.23 13.56
C ALA A 236 1.46 22.56 14.71
N ALA A 237 0.79 22.12 15.77
CA ALA A 237 1.41 21.36 16.87
C ALA A 237 1.71 19.88 16.51
N GLN A 238 1.28 19.43 15.34
CA GLN A 238 1.46 18.06 14.85
C GLN A 238 2.22 17.98 13.52
N ASP A 239 2.78 19.11 13.06
CA ASP A 239 3.69 19.09 11.92
C ASP A 239 4.94 18.25 12.27
N TYR A 240 5.42 17.49 11.31
CA TYR A 240 6.60 16.65 11.51
C TYR A 240 7.55 16.73 10.30
N ASP A 241 8.81 16.39 10.57
CA ASP A 241 9.88 16.26 9.58
C ASP A 241 10.71 15.05 10.00
N MET A 242 10.73 14.02 9.18
CA MET A 242 11.33 12.74 9.50
C MET A 242 12.32 12.31 8.40
N THR A 243 13.31 11.54 8.77
CA THR A 243 14.22 10.88 7.82
C THR A 243 14.45 9.45 8.27
N SER A 244 14.19 8.52 7.38
CA SER A 244 14.39 7.08 7.58
C SER A 244 15.50 6.55 6.67
N ILE A 245 16.25 5.58 7.14
CA ILE A 245 17.29 4.88 6.39
C ILE A 245 17.16 3.39 6.66
N GLY A 246 17.08 2.59 5.60
CA GLY A 246 16.92 1.14 5.65
C GLY A 246 17.89 0.40 4.72
N ALA A 247 18.01 -0.94 4.93
CA ALA A 247 18.83 -1.83 4.12
C ALA A 247 18.26 -3.24 4.04
#